data_c57f15cb4d635164168e3e5c14472725
#
_entry.id   c57f15cb4d635164168e3e5c14472725
#
_cell.length_a   1.000
_cell.length_b   1.000
_cell.length_c   1.000
_cell.angle_alpha   90.00
_cell.angle_beta   90.00
_cell.angle_gamma   90.00
#
_symmetry.space_group_name_H-M   'P 1'
#
loop_
_entity.id
_entity.type
_entity.pdbx_description
1 polymer ?
#
loop_
_entity_poly.entity_id
_entity_poly.type
_entity_poly.pdbx_seq_one_letter_code
_entity_poly.pdbx_strand_id
1 'polypeptide(L)'
;MSSSIKISPSILSADFSKLGSEVISLEKAGADYIHIDVMDGHFVPNLTIGPEVIRKLRPLTKKTFDVHLMISPVDNFIKDFADAGSDIITFHPEATQDVSKTIDLIKNEKKKVGISLKPKSKIDLIENYLSEIDLVLIMSVEPGFGGQKFMPEVLSKTKILKKMIKEKNLNVDIEIDGGINFENCTLAKEAGANILVSGSTIFKENQGNLKKNIEILRKN
;
A
#
# COMPACT_ATOMS: atom_id res chain seq x y z
N MET A 1 1.05 -21.88 -7.68
CA MET A 1 -0.38 -21.52 -7.56
C MET A 1 -0.47 -20.03 -7.77
N SER A 2 -1.36 -19.54 -8.65
CA SER A 2 -1.58 -18.08 -8.78
C SER A 2 -2.20 -17.60 -7.46
N SER A 3 -1.52 -16.73 -6.72
CA SER A 3 -2.11 -16.08 -5.56
C SER A 3 -3.33 -15.28 -6.01
N SER A 4 -4.44 -15.39 -5.29
CA SER A 4 -5.64 -14.59 -5.60
C SER A 4 -5.31 -13.10 -5.50
N ILE A 5 -5.82 -12.31 -6.44
CA ILE A 5 -5.65 -10.85 -6.42
C ILE A 5 -6.35 -10.28 -5.19
N LYS A 6 -5.62 -9.46 -4.43
CA LYS A 6 -6.13 -8.73 -3.27
C LYS A 6 -6.41 -7.28 -3.65
N ILE A 7 -7.49 -6.74 -3.12
CA ILE A 7 -7.87 -5.33 -3.32
C ILE A 7 -7.71 -4.60 -1.99
N SER A 8 -6.91 -3.53 -2.00
CA SER A 8 -6.54 -2.67 -0.87
C SER A 8 -7.08 -1.25 -1.11
N PRO A 9 -8.37 -0.96 -0.76
CA PRO A 9 -8.91 0.39 -0.93
C PRO A 9 -8.14 1.42 -0.10
N SER A 10 -7.64 2.51 -0.76
CA SER A 10 -7.03 3.62 -0.05
C SER A 10 -8.08 4.55 0.54
N ILE A 11 -8.13 4.64 1.87
CA ILE A 11 -9.04 5.55 2.57
C ILE A 11 -8.66 7.03 2.42
N LEU A 12 -7.55 7.34 1.78
CA LEU A 12 -7.22 8.71 1.36
C LEU A 12 -8.31 9.32 0.46
N SER A 13 -9.05 8.48 -0.27
CA SER A 13 -10.16 8.89 -1.14
C SER A 13 -11.53 8.84 -0.47
N ALA A 14 -11.60 8.38 0.79
CA ALA A 14 -12.83 8.31 1.58
C ALA A 14 -13.24 9.67 2.15
N ASP A 15 -14.45 9.75 2.69
CA ASP A 15 -14.89 10.92 3.45
C ASP A 15 -14.27 10.88 4.86
N PHE A 16 -13.29 11.75 5.13
CA PHE A 16 -12.59 11.81 6.41
C PHE A 16 -13.51 12.17 7.58
N SER A 17 -14.66 12.82 7.32
CA SER A 17 -15.63 13.14 8.40
C SER A 17 -16.31 11.90 8.98
N LYS A 18 -16.22 10.75 8.29
CA LYS A 18 -16.90 9.50 8.68
C LYS A 18 -16.07 8.24 8.38
N LEU A 19 -14.73 8.34 8.49
CA LEU A 19 -13.80 7.23 8.22
C LEU A 19 -14.20 5.90 8.86
N GLY A 20 -14.75 5.92 10.07
CA GLY A 20 -15.21 4.70 10.74
C GLY A 20 -16.28 3.95 9.94
N SER A 21 -17.29 4.66 9.43
CA SER A 21 -18.34 4.05 8.61
C SER A 21 -17.83 3.63 7.22
N GLU A 22 -16.87 4.37 6.67
CA GLU A 22 -16.23 4.01 5.41
C GLU A 22 -15.47 2.69 5.53
N VAL A 23 -14.65 2.51 6.57
CA VAL A 23 -13.91 1.26 6.83
C VAL A 23 -14.85 0.07 6.99
N ILE A 24 -15.93 0.22 7.75
CA ILE A 24 -16.96 -0.83 7.91
C ILE A 24 -17.59 -1.18 6.55
N SER A 25 -17.87 -0.18 5.73
CA SER A 25 -18.46 -0.36 4.40
C SER A 25 -17.52 -1.08 3.44
N LEU A 26 -16.23 -0.77 3.48
CA LEU A 26 -15.21 -1.46 2.68
C LEU A 26 -15.08 -2.94 3.07
N GLU A 27 -15.10 -3.28 4.37
CA GLU A 27 -15.10 -4.67 4.80
C GLU A 27 -16.33 -5.43 4.29
N LYS A 28 -17.53 -4.86 4.41
CA LYS A 28 -18.76 -5.44 3.88
C LYS A 28 -18.76 -5.57 2.36
N ALA A 29 -18.09 -4.66 1.67
CA ALA A 29 -17.93 -4.68 0.22
C ALA A 29 -16.92 -5.74 -0.27
N GLY A 30 -16.18 -6.40 0.62
CA GLY A 30 -15.26 -7.47 0.28
C GLY A 30 -13.84 -7.01 0.00
N ALA A 31 -13.41 -5.87 0.54
CA ALA A 31 -12.00 -5.48 0.56
C ALA A 31 -11.16 -6.54 1.27
N ASP A 32 -9.94 -6.77 0.81
CA ASP A 32 -8.99 -7.68 1.44
C ASP A 32 -8.17 -6.96 2.51
N TYR A 33 -7.71 -5.75 2.19
CA TYR A 33 -6.95 -4.85 3.06
C TYR A 33 -7.65 -3.50 3.17
N ILE A 34 -7.17 -2.66 4.05
CA ILE A 34 -7.47 -1.22 4.13
C ILE A 34 -6.14 -0.49 4.01
N HIS A 35 -5.93 0.20 2.89
CA HIS A 35 -4.73 1.00 2.66
C HIS A 35 -4.83 2.36 3.32
N ILE A 36 -3.80 2.71 4.07
CA ILE A 36 -3.76 3.91 4.91
C ILE A 36 -2.52 4.73 4.58
N ASP A 37 -2.71 5.80 3.83
CA ASP A 37 -1.65 6.72 3.41
C ASP A 37 -1.37 7.75 4.51
N VAL A 38 -0.21 7.64 5.15
CA VAL A 38 0.26 8.56 6.20
C VAL A 38 1.28 9.52 5.62
N MET A 39 1.00 10.82 5.75
CA MET A 39 1.82 11.90 5.20
C MET A 39 2.04 12.98 6.25
N ASP A 40 3.27 13.54 6.32
CA ASP A 40 3.73 14.46 7.38
C ASP A 40 3.96 15.90 6.91
N GLY A 41 3.75 16.21 5.62
CA GLY A 41 4.05 17.53 5.05
C GLY A 41 5.54 17.80 4.88
N HIS A 42 6.39 16.82 5.20
CA HIS A 42 7.86 16.92 5.08
C HIS A 42 8.41 15.98 4.01
N PHE A 43 8.14 14.68 4.12
CA PHE A 43 8.53 13.70 3.09
C PHE A 43 7.77 13.92 1.78
N VAL A 44 6.50 14.30 1.88
CA VAL A 44 5.61 14.70 0.76
C VAL A 44 4.87 15.99 1.13
N PRO A 45 4.49 16.85 0.15
CA PRO A 45 3.86 18.15 0.41
C PRO A 45 2.35 18.02 0.73
N ASN A 46 1.98 17.08 1.57
CA ASN A 46 0.61 16.84 2.01
C ASN A 46 0.60 16.32 3.46
N LEU A 47 -0.48 16.57 4.18
CA LEU A 47 -0.73 16.08 5.54
C LEU A 47 -2.01 15.24 5.53
N THR A 48 -1.99 14.06 6.17
CA THR A 48 -3.17 13.20 6.22
C THR A 48 -3.57 12.85 7.65
N ILE A 49 -3.19 11.67 8.12
CA ILE A 49 -3.61 11.14 9.42
C ILE A 49 -2.41 10.63 10.20
N GLY A 50 -2.57 10.56 11.52
CA GLY A 50 -1.57 10.01 12.43
C GLY A 50 -2.02 8.71 13.12
N PRO A 51 -1.16 8.15 14.00
CA PRO A 51 -1.42 6.87 14.68
C PRO A 51 -2.73 6.84 15.45
N GLU A 52 -3.15 7.97 16.04
CA GLU A 52 -4.37 8.02 16.85
C GLU A 52 -5.63 7.78 16.02
N VAL A 53 -5.68 8.24 14.77
CA VAL A 53 -6.80 7.94 13.86
C VAL A 53 -6.86 6.43 13.57
N ILE A 54 -5.71 5.82 13.27
CA ILE A 54 -5.60 4.38 13.00
C ILE A 54 -6.07 3.58 14.22
N ARG A 55 -5.65 3.97 15.42
CA ARG A 55 -6.06 3.35 16.69
C ARG A 55 -7.58 3.36 16.88
N LYS A 56 -8.25 4.47 16.48
CA LYS A 56 -9.72 4.56 16.56
C LYS A 56 -10.43 3.73 15.49
N LEU A 57 -9.81 3.54 14.32
CA LEU A 57 -10.35 2.71 13.25
C LEU A 57 -10.15 1.21 13.51
N ARG A 58 -9.08 0.80 14.19
CA ARG A 58 -8.72 -0.62 14.38
C ARG A 58 -9.83 -1.49 14.95
N PRO A 59 -10.59 -1.08 15.98
CA PRO A 59 -11.66 -1.90 16.55
C PRO A 59 -12.87 -2.12 15.61
N LEU A 60 -12.98 -1.33 14.53
CA LEU A 60 -14.14 -1.33 13.63
C LEU A 60 -14.07 -2.40 12.54
N THR A 61 -12.92 -3.03 12.33
CA THR A 61 -12.71 -4.05 11.29
C THR A 61 -11.64 -5.05 11.71
N LYS A 62 -11.69 -6.24 11.13
CA LYS A 62 -10.62 -7.25 11.24
C LYS A 62 -9.76 -7.34 9.98
N LYS A 63 -10.02 -6.50 8.99
CA LYS A 63 -9.22 -6.45 7.77
C LYS A 63 -7.80 -5.98 8.08
N THR A 64 -6.86 -6.46 7.30
CA THR A 64 -5.46 -6.05 7.37
C THR A 64 -5.33 -4.55 7.17
N PHE A 65 -4.74 -3.85 8.14
CA PHE A 65 -4.31 -2.47 7.98
C PHE A 65 -2.94 -2.43 7.33
N ASP A 66 -2.93 -2.01 6.09
CA ASP A 66 -1.78 -1.83 5.23
C ASP A 66 -1.38 -0.35 5.29
N VAL A 67 -0.40 -0.05 6.14
CA VAL A 67 -0.06 1.33 6.50
C VAL A 67 1.19 1.76 5.74
N HIS A 68 0.99 2.71 4.83
CA HIS A 68 2.03 3.29 3.98
C HIS A 68 2.53 4.61 4.56
N LEU A 69 3.78 4.60 5.04
CA LEU A 69 4.41 5.73 5.72
C LEU A 69 5.21 6.60 4.74
N MET A 70 4.64 7.71 4.34
CA MET A 70 5.29 8.79 3.60
C MET A 70 5.69 9.91 4.58
N ILE A 71 6.54 9.56 5.54
CA ILE A 71 7.01 10.43 6.63
C ILE A 71 8.53 10.32 6.80
N SER A 72 9.18 11.37 7.28
CA SER A 72 10.64 11.39 7.50
C SER A 72 11.01 12.21 8.74
N PRO A 73 11.88 11.69 9.66
CA PRO A 73 12.45 10.34 9.65
C PRO A 73 11.44 9.28 10.12
N VAL A 74 11.32 8.16 9.39
CA VAL A 74 10.29 7.15 9.64
C VAL A 74 10.52 6.34 10.91
N ASP A 75 11.78 6.08 11.27
CA ASP A 75 12.17 5.23 12.40
C ASP A 75 11.52 5.64 13.73
N ASN A 76 11.35 6.94 13.95
CA ASN A 76 10.82 7.50 15.18
C ASN A 76 9.35 7.12 15.45
N PHE A 77 8.62 6.71 14.40
CA PHE A 77 7.18 6.49 14.48
C PHE A 77 6.76 5.03 14.29
N ILE A 78 7.71 4.12 13.98
CA ILE A 78 7.39 2.69 13.73
C ILE A 78 6.59 2.10 14.88
N LYS A 79 7.05 2.31 16.13
CA LYS A 79 6.35 1.79 17.30
C LYS A 79 4.94 2.36 17.46
N ASP A 80 4.76 3.65 17.23
CA ASP A 80 3.46 4.31 17.40
C ASP A 80 2.42 3.77 16.40
N PHE A 81 2.84 3.55 15.14
CA PHE A 81 1.98 2.95 14.12
C PHE A 81 1.71 1.46 14.36
N ALA A 82 2.70 0.73 14.87
CA ALA A 82 2.52 -0.67 15.27
C ALA A 82 1.51 -0.82 16.41
N ASP A 83 1.64 0.02 17.46
CA ASP A 83 0.72 0.07 18.61
C ASP A 83 -0.68 0.58 18.24
N ALA A 84 -0.78 1.40 17.18
CA ALA A 84 -2.05 1.86 16.66
C ALA A 84 -2.86 0.74 15.97
N GLY A 85 -2.22 -0.37 15.61
CA GLY A 85 -2.88 -1.54 15.06
C GLY A 85 -2.61 -1.81 13.58
N SER A 86 -1.50 -1.27 13.04
CA SER A 86 -1.00 -1.66 11.72
C SER A 86 -0.70 -3.15 11.68
N ASP A 87 -1.02 -3.81 10.57
CA ASP A 87 -0.64 -5.21 10.33
C ASP A 87 0.58 -5.28 9.40
N ILE A 88 0.64 -4.40 8.42
CA ILE A 88 1.77 -4.18 7.52
C ILE A 88 2.20 -2.73 7.69
N ILE A 89 3.51 -2.51 7.80
CA ILE A 89 4.10 -1.17 7.82
C ILE A 89 5.03 -1.06 6.62
N THR A 90 4.67 -0.20 5.68
CA THR A 90 5.41 0.04 4.44
C THR A 90 6.09 1.41 4.52
N PHE A 91 7.40 1.45 4.27
CA PHE A 91 8.19 2.68 4.32
C PHE A 91 8.98 2.89 3.03
N HIS A 92 9.43 4.11 2.80
CA HIS A 92 10.33 4.44 1.69
C HIS A 92 11.79 4.35 2.14
N PRO A 93 12.71 3.74 1.38
CA PRO A 93 14.15 3.72 1.69
C PRO A 93 14.72 5.14 1.89
N GLU A 94 14.16 6.12 1.18
CA GLU A 94 14.58 7.51 1.25
C GLU A 94 14.13 8.22 2.54
N ALA A 95 13.28 7.59 3.36
CA ALA A 95 12.77 8.14 4.63
C ALA A 95 13.60 7.74 5.85
N THR A 96 14.65 6.92 5.66
CA THR A 96 15.55 6.47 6.72
C THR A 96 17.01 6.60 6.30
N GLN A 97 17.91 6.57 7.27
CA GLN A 97 19.36 6.52 7.04
C GLN A 97 19.89 5.08 6.99
N ASP A 98 19.13 4.12 7.53
CA ASP A 98 19.51 2.70 7.62
C ASP A 98 18.29 1.80 7.42
N VAL A 99 18.16 1.28 6.20
CA VAL A 99 17.03 0.41 5.80
C VAL A 99 16.97 -0.87 6.63
N SER A 100 18.13 -1.51 6.92
CA SER A 100 18.18 -2.72 7.75
C SER A 100 17.63 -2.45 9.15
N LYS A 101 18.05 -1.35 9.75
CA LYS A 101 17.55 -0.95 11.08
C LYS A 101 16.04 -0.74 11.07
N THR A 102 15.50 -0.07 10.05
CA THR A 102 14.05 0.17 9.94
C THR A 102 13.29 -1.15 9.80
N ILE A 103 13.80 -2.09 8.99
CA ILE A 103 13.25 -3.46 8.88
C ILE A 103 13.20 -4.13 10.26
N ASP A 104 14.31 -4.08 11.02
CA ASP A 104 14.39 -4.68 12.35
C ASP A 104 13.43 -4.02 13.34
N LEU A 105 13.27 -2.70 13.30
CA LEU A 105 12.29 -1.98 14.13
C LEU A 105 10.88 -2.50 13.88
N ILE A 106 10.47 -2.68 12.62
CA ILE A 106 9.14 -3.19 12.26
C ILE A 106 8.96 -4.65 12.69
N LYS A 107 9.98 -5.50 12.46
CA LYS A 107 9.97 -6.91 12.87
C LYS A 107 9.88 -7.08 14.39
N ASN A 108 10.57 -6.24 15.16
CA ASN A 108 10.54 -6.24 16.62
C ASN A 108 9.14 -5.96 17.17
N GLU A 109 8.34 -5.16 16.46
CA GLU A 109 6.93 -4.92 16.75
C GLU A 109 6.02 -6.04 16.22
N LYS A 110 6.58 -7.13 15.66
CA LYS A 110 5.85 -8.29 15.10
C LYS A 110 4.89 -7.91 13.98
N LYS A 111 5.28 -6.91 13.17
CA LYS A 111 4.52 -6.47 12.01
C LYS A 111 5.19 -6.96 10.73
N LYS A 112 4.38 -7.07 9.66
CA LYS A 112 4.89 -7.33 8.33
C LYS A 112 5.60 -6.09 7.80
N VAL A 113 6.70 -6.33 7.09
CA VAL A 113 7.55 -5.27 6.54
C VAL A 113 7.24 -5.07 5.07
N GLY A 114 6.88 -3.84 4.71
CA GLY A 114 6.80 -3.40 3.32
C GLY A 114 7.87 -2.34 3.00
N ILE A 115 8.40 -2.37 1.77
CA ILE A 115 9.23 -1.29 1.25
C ILE A 115 8.58 -0.71 0.00
N SER A 116 8.47 0.62 -0.05
CA SER A 116 7.89 1.35 -1.17
C SER A 116 8.97 1.92 -2.09
N LEU A 117 8.79 1.75 -3.40
CA LEU A 117 9.64 2.35 -4.43
C LEU A 117 8.87 3.43 -5.19
N LYS A 118 9.40 4.66 -5.19
CA LYS A 118 8.90 5.75 -6.04
C LYS A 118 9.00 5.39 -7.54
N PRO A 119 8.28 6.05 -8.43
CA PRO A 119 8.32 5.73 -9.87
C PRO A 119 9.74 5.71 -10.45
N LYS A 120 10.60 6.62 -10.02
CA LYS A 120 11.98 6.76 -10.50
C LYS A 120 13.01 5.95 -9.71
N SER A 121 12.64 5.43 -8.52
CA SER A 121 13.56 4.64 -7.69
C SER A 121 13.89 3.30 -8.37
N LYS A 122 15.15 2.91 -8.32
CA LYS A 122 15.62 1.64 -8.89
C LYS A 122 15.36 0.48 -7.93
N ILE A 123 15.21 -0.72 -8.47
CA ILE A 123 15.02 -1.96 -7.69
C ILE A 123 16.28 -2.27 -6.86
N ASP A 124 17.46 -1.89 -7.32
CA ASP A 124 18.73 -2.13 -6.64
C ASP A 124 18.72 -1.62 -5.19
N LEU A 125 17.91 -0.57 -4.90
CA LEU A 125 17.74 -0.04 -3.54
C LEU A 125 17.19 -1.06 -2.54
N ILE A 126 16.48 -2.09 -3.02
CA ILE A 126 15.79 -3.06 -2.17
C ILE A 126 16.22 -4.51 -2.42
N GLU A 127 17.04 -4.76 -3.45
CA GLU A 127 17.40 -6.13 -3.86
C GLU A 127 17.99 -6.97 -2.72
N ASN A 128 18.84 -6.37 -1.90
CA ASN A 128 19.51 -7.05 -0.78
C ASN A 128 18.54 -7.33 0.39
N TYR A 129 17.39 -6.67 0.44
CA TYR A 129 16.41 -6.79 1.52
C TYR A 129 15.21 -7.68 1.17
N LEU A 130 15.12 -8.16 -0.09
CA LEU A 130 13.96 -8.94 -0.55
C LEU A 130 13.68 -10.21 0.27
N SER A 131 14.70 -10.82 0.86
CA SER A 131 14.53 -11.99 1.73
C SER A 131 14.08 -11.66 3.15
N GLU A 132 14.06 -10.38 3.51
CA GLU A 132 13.77 -9.90 4.85
C GLU A 132 12.43 -9.21 4.99
N ILE A 133 11.71 -9.01 3.87
CA ILE A 133 10.46 -8.26 3.81
C ILE A 133 9.31 -9.11 3.31
N ASP A 134 8.09 -8.68 3.56
CA ASP A 134 6.86 -9.36 3.18
C ASP A 134 6.20 -8.77 1.93
N LEU A 135 6.51 -7.50 1.62
CA LEU A 135 5.81 -6.74 0.59
C LEU A 135 6.73 -5.69 -0.06
N VAL A 136 6.61 -5.55 -1.38
CA VAL A 136 7.14 -4.39 -2.11
C VAL A 136 5.98 -3.62 -2.72
N LEU A 137 5.87 -2.35 -2.33
CA LEU A 137 4.91 -1.40 -2.90
C LEU A 137 5.57 -0.64 -4.05
N ILE A 138 5.06 -0.78 -5.26
CA ILE A 138 5.47 0.00 -6.42
C ILE A 138 4.52 1.20 -6.58
N MET A 139 5.05 2.40 -6.38
CA MET A 139 4.32 3.61 -6.67
C MET A 139 4.20 3.81 -8.18
N SER A 140 2.97 3.91 -8.66
CA SER A 140 2.64 4.24 -10.06
C SER A 140 2.20 5.70 -10.25
N VAL A 141 2.45 6.52 -9.25
CA VAL A 141 2.36 7.99 -9.24
C VAL A 141 3.45 8.53 -8.32
N GLU A 142 3.77 9.82 -8.40
CA GLU A 142 4.59 10.45 -7.35
C GLU A 142 3.80 10.47 -6.03
N PRO A 143 4.40 10.02 -4.91
CA PRO A 143 3.70 9.99 -3.63
C PRO A 143 3.29 11.40 -3.17
N GLY A 144 2.13 11.49 -2.45
CA GLY A 144 1.68 12.74 -1.84
C GLY A 144 0.22 13.11 -2.09
N PHE A 145 -0.39 12.76 -3.21
CA PHE A 145 -1.79 13.11 -3.51
C PHE A 145 -2.52 11.95 -4.16
N GLY A 146 -3.81 11.79 -3.81
CA GLY A 146 -4.71 10.88 -4.50
C GLY A 146 -5.20 11.40 -5.86
N GLY A 147 -5.76 10.50 -6.68
CA GLY A 147 -6.41 10.85 -7.96
C GLY A 147 -5.46 11.22 -9.10
N GLN A 148 -4.17 10.93 -8.98
CA GLN A 148 -3.20 11.14 -10.03
C GLN A 148 -3.33 10.09 -11.16
N LYS A 149 -2.79 10.43 -12.32
CA LYS A 149 -2.80 9.54 -13.50
C LYS A 149 -1.72 8.46 -13.35
N PHE A 150 -2.12 7.22 -13.62
CA PHE A 150 -1.24 6.06 -13.62
C PHE A 150 -0.05 6.22 -14.58
N MET A 151 1.14 5.87 -14.14
CA MET A 151 2.40 5.91 -14.87
C MET A 151 2.76 4.51 -15.37
N PRO A 152 2.49 4.16 -16.64
CA PRO A 152 2.65 2.78 -17.14
C PRO A 152 4.11 2.31 -17.22
N GLU A 153 5.08 3.21 -17.20
CA GLU A 153 6.51 2.89 -17.20
C GLU A 153 6.94 2.04 -16.00
N VAL A 154 6.21 2.11 -14.86
CA VAL A 154 6.52 1.30 -13.67
C VAL A 154 6.23 -0.19 -13.88
N LEU A 155 5.42 -0.55 -14.87
CA LEU A 155 5.12 -1.95 -15.17
C LEU A 155 6.35 -2.76 -15.56
N SER A 156 7.34 -2.14 -16.19
CA SER A 156 8.62 -2.77 -16.50
C SER A 156 9.38 -3.16 -15.23
N LYS A 157 9.43 -2.24 -14.25
CA LYS A 157 10.00 -2.46 -12.92
C LYS A 157 9.27 -3.59 -12.18
N THR A 158 7.95 -3.58 -12.22
CA THR A 158 7.11 -4.63 -11.59
C THR A 158 7.42 -6.02 -12.16
N LYS A 159 7.57 -6.16 -13.49
CA LYS A 159 7.95 -7.41 -14.14
C LYS A 159 9.33 -7.91 -13.72
N ILE A 160 10.31 -7.01 -13.62
CA ILE A 160 11.66 -7.35 -13.16
C ILE A 160 11.60 -7.85 -11.72
N LEU A 161 10.92 -7.12 -10.82
CA LEU A 161 10.75 -7.51 -9.43
C LEU A 161 10.08 -8.89 -9.30
N LYS A 162 9.02 -9.14 -10.08
CA LYS A 162 8.34 -10.45 -10.10
C LYS A 162 9.28 -11.58 -10.48
N LYS A 163 10.12 -11.34 -11.48
CA LYS A 163 11.15 -12.31 -11.92
C LYS A 163 12.15 -12.58 -10.79
N MET A 164 12.69 -11.54 -10.16
CA MET A 164 13.67 -11.67 -9.07
C MET A 164 13.10 -12.46 -7.88
N ILE A 165 11.88 -12.15 -7.44
CA ILE A 165 11.19 -12.87 -6.36
C ILE A 165 11.05 -14.35 -6.70
N LYS A 166 10.65 -14.67 -7.95
CA LYS A 166 10.52 -16.05 -8.43
C LYS A 166 11.85 -16.77 -8.47
N GLU A 167 12.89 -16.16 -9.02
CA GLU A 167 14.24 -16.76 -9.17
C GLU A 167 14.89 -17.03 -7.82
N LYS A 168 14.68 -16.13 -6.86
CA LYS A 168 15.18 -16.29 -5.48
C LYS A 168 14.25 -17.17 -4.61
N ASN A 169 13.15 -17.68 -5.15
CA ASN A 169 12.11 -18.47 -4.45
C ASN A 169 11.61 -17.81 -3.16
N LEU A 170 11.34 -16.50 -3.21
CA LEU A 170 10.88 -15.71 -2.09
C LEU A 170 9.35 -15.63 -2.05
N ASN A 171 8.81 -15.43 -0.84
CA ASN A 171 7.38 -15.20 -0.61
C ASN A 171 7.14 -13.72 -0.28
N VAL A 172 7.25 -12.86 -1.29
CA VAL A 172 7.06 -11.40 -1.18
C VAL A 172 5.89 -11.00 -2.05
N ASP A 173 4.92 -10.31 -1.46
CA ASP A 173 3.80 -9.73 -2.21
C ASP A 173 4.27 -8.49 -3.00
N ILE A 174 3.71 -8.30 -4.19
CA ILE A 174 3.92 -7.09 -5.00
C ILE A 174 2.64 -6.30 -5.00
N GLU A 175 2.68 -5.14 -4.40
CA GLU A 175 1.61 -4.17 -4.37
C GLU A 175 1.87 -3.05 -5.35
N ILE A 176 0.82 -2.50 -5.96
CA ILE A 176 0.92 -1.33 -6.83
C ILE A 176 -0.08 -0.27 -6.39
N ASP A 177 0.39 0.97 -6.23
CA ASP A 177 -0.42 2.10 -5.79
C ASP A 177 -0.21 3.31 -6.68
N GLY A 178 -1.34 3.92 -7.07
CA GLY A 178 -1.39 5.17 -7.82
C GLY A 178 -2.17 5.05 -9.12
N GLY A 179 -3.35 5.68 -9.17
CA GLY A 179 -4.17 5.79 -10.38
C GLY A 179 -4.72 4.46 -10.92
N ILE A 180 -4.77 3.42 -10.11
CA ILE A 180 -5.35 2.11 -10.48
C ILE A 180 -6.86 2.25 -10.72
N ASN A 181 -7.29 1.82 -11.89
CA ASN A 181 -8.68 1.88 -12.34
C ASN A 181 -9.07 0.63 -13.15
N PHE A 182 -10.29 0.58 -13.70
CA PHE A 182 -10.80 -0.57 -14.45
C PHE A 182 -10.08 -0.83 -15.79
N GLU A 183 -9.42 0.20 -16.35
CA GLU A 183 -8.72 0.10 -17.65
C GLU A 183 -7.29 -0.45 -17.50
N ASN A 184 -6.62 -0.14 -16.36
CA ASN A 184 -5.21 -0.46 -16.15
C ASN A 184 -4.94 -1.58 -15.13
N CYS A 185 -5.93 -2.00 -14.35
CA CYS A 185 -5.75 -3.04 -13.33
C CYS A 185 -5.27 -4.38 -13.92
N THR A 186 -5.73 -4.75 -15.12
CA THR A 186 -5.25 -5.95 -15.84
C THR A 186 -3.75 -5.86 -16.14
N LEU A 187 -3.28 -4.72 -16.63
CA LEU A 187 -1.87 -4.51 -16.94
C LEU A 187 -0.99 -4.61 -15.68
N ALA A 188 -1.47 -4.10 -14.55
CA ALA A 188 -0.76 -4.21 -13.27
C ALA A 188 -0.62 -5.67 -12.82
N LYS A 189 -1.68 -6.48 -12.93
CA LYS A 189 -1.69 -7.92 -12.62
C LYS A 189 -0.77 -8.71 -13.53
N GLU A 190 -0.84 -8.46 -14.83
CA GLU A 190 0.03 -9.10 -15.84
C GLU A 190 1.51 -8.76 -15.62
N ALA A 191 1.80 -7.57 -15.09
CA ALA A 191 3.15 -7.20 -14.69
C ALA A 191 3.64 -7.95 -13.45
N GLY A 192 2.72 -8.55 -12.68
CA GLY A 192 3.04 -9.39 -11.53
C GLY A 192 2.54 -8.87 -10.18
N ALA A 193 1.81 -7.76 -10.14
CA ALA A 193 1.17 -7.29 -8.92
C ALA A 193 0.08 -8.29 -8.47
N ASN A 194 0.04 -8.58 -7.18
CA ASN A 194 -0.97 -9.41 -6.56
C ASN A 194 -1.80 -8.65 -5.51
N ILE A 195 -1.44 -7.40 -5.23
CA ILE A 195 -2.23 -6.45 -4.43
C ILE A 195 -2.41 -5.17 -5.24
N LEU A 196 -3.65 -4.70 -5.35
CA LEU A 196 -3.98 -3.45 -6.05
C LEU A 196 -4.53 -2.44 -5.06
N VAL A 197 -3.82 -1.32 -4.90
CA VAL A 197 -4.33 -0.16 -4.17
C VAL A 197 -5.14 0.71 -5.12
N SER A 198 -6.37 1.01 -4.74
CA SER A 198 -7.23 1.91 -5.53
C SER A 198 -8.09 2.76 -4.60
N GLY A 199 -8.06 4.06 -4.84
CA GLY A 199 -8.84 5.03 -4.08
C GLY A 199 -10.05 5.52 -4.89
N SER A 200 -9.86 6.56 -5.69
CA SER A 200 -10.95 7.25 -6.41
C SER A 200 -11.86 6.31 -7.22
N THR A 201 -11.31 5.29 -7.85
CA THR A 201 -12.10 4.30 -8.60
C THR A 201 -13.07 3.56 -7.70
N ILE A 202 -12.63 3.14 -6.50
CA ILE A 202 -13.50 2.41 -5.57
C ILE A 202 -14.59 3.33 -5.02
N PHE A 203 -14.25 4.56 -4.64
CA PHE A 203 -15.19 5.46 -3.95
C PHE A 203 -16.10 6.26 -4.88
N LYS A 204 -15.73 6.49 -6.15
CA LYS A 204 -16.46 7.40 -7.05
C LYS A 204 -17.16 6.70 -8.22
N GLU A 205 -16.54 5.65 -8.77
CA GLU A 205 -17.11 4.97 -9.94
C GLU A 205 -18.41 4.23 -9.60
N ASN A 206 -19.25 4.00 -10.63
CA ASN A 206 -20.54 3.35 -10.46
C ASN A 206 -21.38 3.94 -9.33
N GLN A 207 -21.37 5.29 -9.18
CA GLN A 207 -22.10 6.02 -8.15
C GLN A 207 -21.67 5.62 -6.72
N GLY A 208 -20.38 5.30 -6.52
CA GLY A 208 -19.83 4.90 -5.24
C GLY A 208 -20.22 3.48 -4.79
N ASN A 209 -20.60 2.60 -5.71
CA ASN A 209 -20.90 1.20 -5.37
C ASN A 209 -19.61 0.43 -5.06
N LEU A 210 -19.16 0.47 -3.82
CA LEU A 210 -17.90 -0.10 -3.35
C LEU A 210 -17.76 -1.58 -3.74
N LYS A 211 -18.80 -2.39 -3.51
CA LYS A 211 -18.77 -3.83 -3.79
C LYS A 211 -18.56 -4.11 -5.28
N LYS A 212 -19.34 -3.44 -6.14
CA LYS A 212 -19.22 -3.58 -7.60
C LYS A 212 -17.82 -3.17 -8.07
N ASN A 213 -17.29 -2.06 -7.55
CA ASN A 213 -15.99 -1.52 -7.95
C ASN A 213 -14.84 -2.46 -7.53
N ILE A 214 -14.87 -3.00 -6.32
CA ILE A 214 -13.91 -4.00 -5.82
C ILE A 214 -13.97 -5.29 -6.67
N GLU A 215 -15.18 -5.77 -7.00
CA GLU A 215 -15.34 -6.98 -7.82
C GLU A 215 -14.80 -6.79 -9.24
N ILE A 216 -15.03 -5.64 -9.88
CA ILE A 216 -14.49 -5.34 -11.22
C ILE A 216 -12.96 -5.32 -11.17
N LEU A 217 -12.36 -4.58 -10.22
CA LEU A 217 -10.91 -4.52 -10.06
C LEU A 217 -10.29 -5.91 -9.82
N ARG A 218 -10.99 -6.80 -9.11
CA ARG A 218 -10.49 -8.15 -8.84
C ARG A 218 -10.58 -9.07 -10.07
N LYS A 219 -11.63 -8.95 -10.88
CA LYS A 219 -11.89 -9.86 -12.02
C LYS A 219 -11.16 -9.47 -13.29
N ASN A 220 -11.14 -8.19 -13.63
CA ASN A 220 -10.42 -7.70 -14.81
C ASN A 220 -8.92 -7.86 -14.62
#